data_4899f6a6d217c751c2b197e5a5f652be
#
_entry.id   4899f6a6d217c751c2b197e5a5f652be
#
_cell.length_a   1.000
_cell.length_b   1.000
_cell.length_c   1.000
_cell.angle_alpha   90.00
_cell.angle_beta   90.00
_cell.angle_gamma   90.00
#
_symmetry.space_group_name_H-M   'P 1'
#
loop_
_entity.id
_entity.type
_entity.pdbx_description
1 polymer ?
#
loop_
_entity_poly.entity_id
_entity_poly.type
_entity_poly.pdbx_seq_one_letter_code
_entity_poly.pdbx_strand_id
1 'polypeptide(L)' 'MLLSFVNMKLRDEYRDLDELCAAAGIDRDELVKRLAEAGFEYMPEINQFR' A
#
# COMPACT_ATOMS: atom_id res chain seq x y z
N MET A 1 -1.68 -3.98 12.34
CA MET A 1 -2.44 -2.94 11.66
C MET A 1 -2.26 -3.02 10.15
N LEU A 2 -3.24 -2.54 9.42
CA LEU A 2 -3.20 -2.59 7.96
C LEU A 2 -1.97 -1.90 7.36
N LEU A 3 -1.61 -0.75 7.89
CA LEU A 3 -0.47 0.01 7.39
C LEU A 3 0.84 -0.79 7.50
N SER A 4 1.08 -1.39 8.65
CA SER A 4 2.30 -2.17 8.87
C SER A 4 2.36 -3.36 7.93
N PHE A 5 1.24 -4.03 7.75
CA PHE A 5 1.15 -5.17 6.85
C PHE A 5 1.47 -4.74 5.41
N VAL A 6 0.83 -3.66 4.95
CA VAL A 6 1.01 -3.18 3.58
C VAL A 6 2.45 -2.76 3.34
N ASN A 7 3.03 -1.97 4.24
CA ASN A 7 4.41 -1.52 4.08
C ASN A 7 5.40 -2.68 4.10
N MET A 8 5.16 -3.65 4.95
CA MET A 8 6.02 -4.85 5.01
C MET A 8 5.98 -5.61 3.69
N LYS A 9 4.81 -5.79 3.12
CA LYS A 9 4.65 -6.49 1.85
C LYS A 9 5.28 -5.72 0.70
N LEU A 10 5.12 -4.41 0.69
CA LEU A 10 5.75 -3.58 -0.34
C LEU A 10 7.27 -3.65 -0.28
N ARG A 11 7.82 -3.73 0.94
CA ARG A 11 9.26 -3.82 1.10
C ARG A 11 9.82 -5.17 0.68
N ASP A 12 9.12 -6.25 1.06
CA ASP A 12 9.68 -7.59 0.98
C ASP A 12 9.20 -8.42 -0.23
N GLU A 13 7.97 -8.18 -0.71
CA GLU A 13 7.36 -9.08 -1.69
C GLU A 13 6.91 -8.42 -2.98
N TYR A 14 6.54 -7.15 -2.96
CA TYR A 14 6.00 -6.47 -4.13
C TYR A 14 6.79 -5.23 -4.46
N ARG A 15 6.96 -4.97 -5.78
CA ARG A 15 7.78 -3.84 -6.19
C ARG A 15 7.00 -2.53 -6.20
N ASP A 16 5.68 -2.59 -6.23
CA ASP A 16 4.84 -1.39 -6.17
C ASP A 16 3.45 -1.72 -5.66
N LEU A 17 2.66 -0.67 -5.46
CA LEU A 17 1.32 -0.81 -4.90
C LEU A 17 0.38 -1.56 -5.84
N ASP A 18 0.50 -1.33 -7.14
CA ASP A 18 -0.35 -2.01 -8.11
C ASP A 18 -0.13 -3.52 -8.05
N GLU A 19 1.11 -3.95 -7.93
CA GLU A 19 1.44 -5.37 -7.84
C GLU A 19 0.85 -5.99 -6.57
N LEU A 20 0.98 -5.31 -5.45
CA LEU A 20 0.42 -5.78 -4.18
C LEU A 20 -1.11 -5.92 -4.29
N CYS A 21 -1.77 -4.91 -4.81
CA CYS A 21 -3.23 -4.91 -4.90
C CYS A 21 -3.73 -6.00 -5.84
N ALA A 22 -3.05 -6.22 -6.94
CA ALA A 22 -3.40 -7.27 -7.89
C ALA A 22 -3.27 -8.65 -7.25
N ALA A 23 -2.19 -8.88 -6.52
CA ALA A 23 -1.94 -10.17 -5.88
C ALA A 23 -2.91 -10.44 -4.74
N ALA A 24 -3.28 -9.40 -3.99
CA ALA A 24 -4.16 -9.54 -2.84
C ALA A 24 -5.65 -9.46 -3.20
N GLY A 25 -5.97 -9.10 -4.44
CA GLY A 25 -7.35 -8.93 -4.85
C GLY A 25 -8.00 -7.69 -4.24
N ILE A 26 -7.22 -6.66 -4.00
CA ILE A 26 -7.67 -5.41 -3.38
C ILE A 26 -7.75 -4.30 -4.43
N ASP A 27 -8.79 -3.47 -4.35
CA ASP A 27 -8.90 -2.29 -5.19
C ASP A 27 -7.89 -1.25 -4.71
N ARG A 28 -6.98 -0.84 -5.61
CA ARG A 28 -5.93 0.12 -5.29
C ARG A 28 -6.50 1.45 -4.80
N ASP A 29 -7.50 1.97 -5.51
CA ASP A 29 -8.09 3.25 -5.15
C ASP A 29 -8.74 3.19 -3.77
N GLU A 30 -9.40 2.10 -3.46
CA GLU A 30 -10.03 1.94 -2.17
C GLU A 30 -8.99 1.86 -1.06
N LEU A 31 -7.91 1.12 -1.27
CA LEU A 31 -6.85 1.01 -0.28
C LEU A 31 -6.20 2.37 -0.02
N VAL A 32 -5.88 3.09 -1.09
CA VAL A 32 -5.30 4.43 -0.97
C VAL A 32 -6.23 5.36 -0.20
N LYS A 33 -7.52 5.31 -0.51
CA LYS A 33 -8.52 6.14 0.15
C LYS A 33 -8.59 5.83 1.65
N ARG A 34 -8.61 4.56 2.01
CA ARG A 34 -8.68 4.15 3.41
C ARG A 34 -7.48 4.62 4.21
N LEU A 35 -6.30 4.47 3.64
CA LEU A 35 -5.09 4.92 4.32
C LEU A 35 -4.99 6.44 4.36
N ALA A 36 -5.50 7.12 3.33
CA ALA A 36 -5.55 8.59 3.33
C ALA A 36 -6.45 9.11 4.45
N GLU A 37 -7.54 8.43 4.74
CA GLU A 37 -8.42 8.81 5.84
C GLU A 37 -7.71 8.73 7.20
N ALA A 38 -6.73 7.85 7.31
CA ALA A 38 -5.92 7.72 8.52
C ALA A 38 -4.70 8.64 8.51
N GLY A 39 -4.53 9.44 7.47
CA GLY A 39 -3.43 10.39 7.37
C GLY A 39 -2.18 9.87 6.68
N PHE A 40 -2.29 8.76 5.93
CA PHE A 40 -1.14 8.18 5.24
C PHE A 40 -1.29 8.31 3.73
N GLU A 41 -0.18 8.52 3.05
CA GLU A 41 -0.14 8.71 1.61
C GLU A 41 0.94 7.81 1.00
N TYR A 42 0.63 7.21 -0.15
CA TYR A 42 1.59 6.37 -0.83
C TYR A 42 2.69 7.19 -1.47
N MET A 43 3.94 6.83 -1.17
CA MET A 43 5.13 7.48 -1.73
C MET A 43 5.82 6.52 -2.68
N PRO A 44 5.63 6.69 -4.01
CA PRO A 44 6.21 5.75 -4.98
C PRO A 44 7.73 5.75 -4.98
N GLU A 45 8.36 6.85 -4.60
CA GLU A 45 9.83 6.93 -4.59
C GLU A 45 10.45 5.93 -3.63
N ILE A 46 9.77 5.65 -2.52
CA ILE A 46 10.26 4.71 -1.51
C ILE A 46 9.37 3.47 -1.39
N ASN A 47 8.33 3.39 -2.21
CA ASN A 47 7.38 2.27 -2.22
C ASN A 47 6.79 1.98 -0.84
N GLN A 48 6.34 3.04 -0.17
CA GLN A 48 5.75 2.93 1.17
C GLN A 48 4.67 3.99 1.37
N PHE A 49 3.79 3.72 2.34
CA PHE A 49 2.86 4.73 2.83
C PHE A 49 3.49 5.48 4.00
N ARG A 50 3.29 6.79 4.02
CA ARG A 50 3.84 7.63 5.10
C ARG A 50 2.89 8.72 5.52
#